data_4f56815826d5a4f4bb82848315320d27
#
_entry.id   4f56815826d5a4f4bb82848315320d27
#
_cell.length_a   1.000
_cell.length_b   1.000
_cell.length_c   1.000
_cell.angle_alpha   90.00
_cell.angle_beta   90.00
_cell.angle_gamma   90.00
#
_symmetry.space_group_name_H-M   'P 1'
#
loop_
_entity.id
_entity.type
_entity.pdbx_description
1 polymer ?
#
loop_
_entity_poly.entity_id
_entity_poly.type
_entity_poly.pdbx_seq_one_letter_code
_entity_poly.pdbx_strand_id
1 'polypeptide(L)'
;LTTPILYTFRRCPYAIRARLAILVSGVTVEAREIELRSKPQAMLDISPKGTVPVLQLADGRVIDESLDIMRWALDINDPQHWLSNDREWLAEAASLIDDNDGPFKQLLDRYKYPARYQDFAPGIGTAHYRNEAGVFLRRLSSRLARQPFLMGAATSLPDAAIFPFVRQFAQVDKAWFDRAHEGPLAQWLDALVGSPIFVAVMRK
;
A
#
# COMPACT_ATOMS: atom_id res chain seq x y z
N LEU A 1 19.08 -22.56 8.66
CA LEU A 1 17.97 -21.59 8.79
C LEU A 1 17.26 -21.54 7.46
N THR A 2 15.98 -21.92 7.39
CA THR A 2 15.18 -21.80 6.17
C THR A 2 14.83 -20.31 5.96
N THR A 3 14.97 -19.82 4.73
CA THR A 3 14.62 -18.45 4.38
C THR A 3 13.09 -18.26 4.44
N PRO A 4 12.56 -17.17 5.03
CA PRO A 4 11.13 -16.89 5.00
C PRO A 4 10.60 -16.82 3.56
N ILE A 5 9.35 -17.26 3.35
CA ILE A 5 8.70 -17.30 2.03
C ILE A 5 7.61 -16.22 1.98
N LEU A 6 7.71 -15.31 1.00
CA LEU A 6 6.71 -14.28 0.75
C LEU A 6 5.89 -14.61 -0.51
N TYR A 7 4.63 -15.01 -0.34
CA TYR A 7 3.68 -15.07 -1.45
C TYR A 7 3.19 -13.66 -1.78
N THR A 8 3.34 -13.25 -3.02
CA THR A 8 3.16 -11.87 -3.44
C THR A 8 2.51 -11.76 -4.81
N PHE A 9 1.90 -10.62 -5.10
CA PHE A 9 1.46 -10.25 -6.44
C PHE A 9 1.92 -8.82 -6.73
N ARG A 10 2.74 -8.65 -7.76
CA ARG A 10 3.47 -7.41 -8.04
C ARG A 10 2.60 -6.16 -8.10
N ARG A 11 1.38 -6.26 -8.65
CA ARG A 11 0.47 -5.11 -8.82
C ARG A 11 -0.47 -4.86 -7.64
N CYS A 12 -0.48 -5.72 -6.64
CA CYS A 12 -1.32 -5.56 -5.45
C CYS A 12 -0.73 -4.48 -4.53
N PRO A 13 -1.46 -3.43 -4.17
CA PRO A 13 -0.93 -2.36 -3.31
C PRO A 13 -0.53 -2.86 -1.92
N TYR A 14 -1.27 -3.80 -1.35
CA TYR A 14 -0.91 -4.47 -0.11
C TYR A 14 0.42 -5.24 -0.21
N ALA A 15 0.62 -5.97 -1.32
CA ALA A 15 1.87 -6.69 -1.54
C ALA A 15 3.04 -5.75 -1.87
N ILE A 16 2.78 -4.62 -2.52
CA ILE A 16 3.79 -3.58 -2.78
C ILE A 16 4.32 -3.03 -1.46
N ARG A 17 3.46 -2.59 -0.53
CA ARG A 17 3.91 -1.99 0.72
C ARG A 17 4.72 -2.96 1.60
N ALA A 18 4.33 -4.24 1.65
CA ALA A 18 5.09 -5.28 2.34
C ALA A 18 6.49 -5.45 1.74
N ARG A 19 6.60 -5.55 0.41
CA ARG A 19 7.91 -5.66 -0.27
C ARG A 19 8.79 -4.43 -0.08
N LEU A 20 8.21 -3.22 -0.01
CA LEU A 20 8.96 -2.00 0.27
C LEU A 20 9.65 -2.08 1.64
N ALA A 21 8.91 -2.45 2.68
CA ALA A 21 9.48 -2.57 4.03
C ALA A 21 10.53 -3.69 4.11
N ILE A 22 10.28 -4.84 3.49
CA ILE A 22 11.26 -5.95 3.41
C ILE A 22 12.54 -5.48 2.70
N LEU A 23 12.42 -4.77 1.58
CA LEU A 23 13.60 -4.28 0.86
C LEU A 23 14.39 -3.25 1.68
N VAL A 24 13.69 -2.32 2.33
CA VAL A 24 14.33 -1.28 3.16
C VAL A 24 15.03 -1.88 4.36
N SER A 25 14.42 -2.86 5.02
CA SER A 25 15.02 -3.54 6.17
C SER A 25 16.24 -4.40 5.80
N GLY A 26 16.41 -4.74 4.52
CA GLY A 26 17.46 -5.65 4.08
C GLY A 26 17.23 -7.11 4.48
N VAL A 27 16.06 -7.45 5.02
CA VAL A 27 15.72 -8.83 5.36
C VAL A 27 15.57 -9.67 4.09
N THR A 28 16.26 -10.81 4.06
CA THR A 28 16.18 -11.74 2.92
C THR A 28 14.93 -12.61 3.03
N VAL A 29 14.14 -12.64 1.97
CA VAL A 29 12.98 -13.53 1.81
C VAL A 29 13.00 -14.18 0.43
N GLU A 30 12.44 -15.39 0.31
CA GLU A 30 12.14 -16.01 -0.96
C GLU A 30 10.79 -15.46 -1.46
N ALA A 31 10.81 -14.59 -2.46
CA ALA A 31 9.59 -14.03 -3.03
C ALA A 31 8.99 -14.97 -4.08
N ARG A 32 7.75 -15.39 -3.87
CA ARG A 32 6.96 -16.23 -4.79
C ARG A 32 5.83 -15.41 -5.39
N GLU A 33 6.01 -14.95 -6.63
CA GLU A 33 4.94 -14.28 -7.38
C GLU A 33 3.85 -15.29 -7.71
N ILE A 34 2.60 -14.97 -7.39
CA ILE A 34 1.45 -15.85 -7.64
C ILE A 34 0.56 -15.34 -8.78
N GLU A 35 -0.23 -16.26 -9.34
CA GLU A 35 -1.36 -15.93 -10.20
C GLU A 35 -2.64 -15.90 -9.36
N LEU A 36 -3.37 -14.75 -9.34
CA LEU A 36 -4.56 -14.57 -8.51
C LEU A 36 -5.70 -15.55 -8.86
N ARG A 37 -5.72 -16.07 -10.10
CA ARG A 37 -6.74 -17.03 -10.57
C ARG A 37 -6.35 -18.50 -10.29
N SER A 38 -5.07 -18.74 -10.01
CA SER A 38 -4.50 -20.07 -9.76
C SER A 38 -3.54 -19.98 -8.57
N LYS A 39 -4.10 -19.80 -7.38
CA LYS A 39 -3.30 -19.65 -6.17
C LYS A 39 -2.67 -20.97 -5.78
N PRO A 40 -1.39 -21.00 -5.38
CA PRO A 40 -0.72 -22.22 -4.93
C PRO A 40 -1.42 -22.81 -3.69
N GLN A 41 -1.61 -24.15 -3.67
CA GLN A 41 -2.23 -24.82 -2.54
C GLN A 41 -1.44 -24.58 -1.25
N ALA A 42 -0.11 -24.62 -1.30
CA ALA A 42 0.75 -24.33 -0.15
C ALA A 42 0.51 -22.93 0.47
N MET A 43 0.11 -21.94 -0.33
CA MET A 43 -0.30 -20.63 0.21
C MET A 43 -1.67 -20.72 0.88
N LEU A 44 -2.63 -21.44 0.29
CA LEU A 44 -4.00 -21.57 0.82
C LEU A 44 -4.03 -22.38 2.12
N ASP A 45 -3.14 -23.35 2.26
CA ASP A 45 -3.01 -24.19 3.47
C ASP A 45 -2.57 -23.35 4.68
N ILE A 46 -1.73 -22.33 4.47
CA ILE A 46 -1.21 -21.48 5.55
C ILE A 46 -2.01 -20.20 5.77
N SER A 47 -2.76 -19.73 4.76
CA SER A 47 -3.65 -18.55 4.85
C SER A 47 -4.93 -18.79 4.03
N PRO A 48 -5.96 -19.40 4.65
CA PRO A 48 -7.21 -19.76 3.97
C PRO A 48 -8.00 -18.58 3.39
N LYS A 49 -7.77 -17.34 3.89
CA LYS A 49 -8.38 -16.15 3.28
C LYS A 49 -7.91 -15.90 1.83
N GLY A 50 -6.80 -16.53 1.41
CA GLY A 50 -6.34 -16.54 0.04
C GLY A 50 -6.02 -15.15 -0.55
N THR A 51 -5.65 -14.18 0.28
CA THR A 51 -5.19 -12.85 -0.14
C THR A 51 -3.67 -12.77 -0.13
N VAL A 52 -3.12 -11.79 -0.83
CA VAL A 52 -1.69 -11.47 -0.78
C VAL A 52 -1.46 -10.07 -0.23
N PRO A 53 -0.34 -9.86 0.49
CA PRO A 53 0.80 -10.75 0.72
C PRO A 53 0.53 -11.77 1.84
N VAL A 54 1.28 -12.88 1.81
CA VAL A 54 1.40 -13.84 2.92
C VAL A 54 2.87 -14.13 3.13
N LEU A 55 3.35 -13.98 4.36
CA LEU A 55 4.72 -14.27 4.75
C LEU A 55 4.74 -15.48 5.71
N GLN A 56 5.42 -16.55 5.31
CA GLN A 56 5.73 -17.69 6.17
C GLN A 56 7.16 -17.56 6.69
N LEU A 57 7.31 -17.46 8.00
CA LEU A 57 8.61 -17.37 8.65
C LEU A 57 9.32 -18.75 8.70
N ALA A 58 10.62 -18.72 8.98
CA ALA A 58 11.46 -19.91 9.06
C ALA A 58 11.03 -20.90 10.18
N ASP A 59 10.37 -20.41 11.22
CA ASP A 59 9.83 -21.20 12.33
C ASP A 59 8.39 -21.71 12.09
N GLY A 60 7.83 -21.45 10.88
CA GLY A 60 6.49 -21.87 10.50
C GLY A 60 5.38 -20.86 10.84
N ARG A 61 5.64 -19.80 11.60
CA ARG A 61 4.65 -18.74 11.85
C ARG A 61 4.27 -18.05 10.54
N VAL A 62 3.01 -17.61 10.45
CA VAL A 62 2.47 -16.93 9.27
C VAL A 62 2.04 -15.52 9.64
N ILE A 63 2.41 -14.55 8.80
CA ILE A 63 1.95 -13.16 8.87
C ILE A 63 1.24 -12.88 7.54
N ASP A 64 -0.06 -12.61 7.58
CA ASP A 64 -0.87 -12.42 6.37
C ASP A 64 -1.61 -11.08 6.32
N GLU A 65 -1.25 -10.16 7.23
CA GLU A 65 -1.58 -8.75 7.12
C GLU A 65 -0.36 -7.94 6.68
N SER A 66 -0.54 -7.15 5.61
CA SER A 66 0.57 -6.45 4.98
C SER A 66 1.25 -5.42 5.88
N LEU A 67 0.51 -4.75 6.78
CA LEU A 67 1.08 -3.83 7.77
C LEU A 67 1.90 -4.57 8.82
N ASP A 68 1.48 -5.75 9.23
CA ASP A 68 2.22 -6.55 10.18
C ASP A 68 3.51 -7.12 9.55
N ILE A 69 3.47 -7.45 8.25
CA ILE A 69 4.69 -7.78 7.49
C ILE A 69 5.64 -6.58 7.44
N MET A 70 5.12 -5.36 7.21
CA MET A 70 5.95 -4.15 7.21
C MET A 70 6.60 -3.93 8.58
N ARG A 71 5.84 -4.00 9.66
CA ARG A 71 6.34 -3.86 11.03
C ARG A 71 7.36 -4.94 11.36
N TRP A 72 7.04 -6.21 11.09
CA TRP A 72 7.97 -7.32 11.30
C TRP A 72 9.33 -7.08 10.64
N ALA A 73 9.34 -6.61 9.39
CA ALA A 73 10.59 -6.36 8.69
C ALA A 73 11.37 -5.18 9.30
N LEU A 74 10.68 -4.09 9.61
CA LEU A 74 11.28 -2.87 10.16
C LEU A 74 11.69 -3.03 11.64
N ASP A 75 11.00 -3.87 12.41
CA ASP A 75 11.41 -4.22 13.78
C ASP A 75 12.72 -5.00 13.82
N ILE A 76 13.05 -5.73 12.76
CA ILE A 76 14.35 -6.41 12.63
C ILE A 76 15.44 -5.38 12.31
N ASN A 77 15.17 -4.46 11.37
CA ASN A 77 16.12 -3.42 10.98
C ASN A 77 15.41 -2.28 10.25
N ASP A 78 15.51 -1.07 10.77
CA ASP A 78 14.89 0.14 10.18
C ASP A 78 15.96 1.21 9.87
N PRO A 79 16.83 1.00 8.86
CA PRO A 79 17.95 1.88 8.57
C PRO A 79 17.50 3.25 8.03
N GLN A 80 16.24 3.41 7.64
CA GLN A 80 15.68 4.67 7.13
C GLN A 80 14.75 5.35 8.14
N HIS A 81 14.63 4.80 9.36
CA HIS A 81 13.79 5.36 10.43
C HIS A 81 12.33 5.59 9.98
N TRP A 82 11.73 4.57 9.34
CA TRP A 82 10.33 4.62 8.93
C TRP A 82 9.36 4.48 10.10
N LEU A 83 9.81 3.91 11.21
CA LEU A 83 9.04 3.80 12.45
C LEU A 83 9.35 4.97 13.39
N SER A 84 8.44 5.21 14.31
CA SER A 84 8.60 6.15 15.42
C SER A 84 8.10 5.53 16.73
N ASN A 85 8.64 5.99 17.85
CA ASN A 85 8.15 5.67 19.19
C ASN A 85 7.35 6.82 19.80
N ASP A 86 7.19 7.94 19.09
CA ASP A 86 6.39 9.06 19.53
C ASP A 86 4.90 8.73 19.49
N ARG A 87 4.21 8.95 20.59
CA ARG A 87 2.81 8.54 20.77
C ARG A 87 1.85 9.31 19.86
N GLU A 88 2.08 10.61 19.67
CA GLU A 88 1.22 11.43 18.82
C GLU A 88 1.44 11.07 17.36
N TRP A 89 2.71 10.88 16.97
CA TRP A 89 3.07 10.40 15.64
C TRP A 89 2.41 9.05 15.32
N LEU A 90 2.47 8.09 16.26
CA LEU A 90 1.86 6.75 16.09
C LEU A 90 0.34 6.84 15.91
N ALA A 91 -0.35 7.67 16.71
CA ALA A 91 -1.78 7.85 16.60
C ALA A 91 -2.18 8.46 15.25
N GLU A 92 -1.42 9.47 14.80
CA GLU A 92 -1.65 10.11 13.50
C GLU A 92 -1.35 9.20 12.32
N ALA A 93 -0.25 8.45 12.38
CA ALA A 93 0.11 7.45 11.38
C ALA A 93 -0.96 6.38 11.25
N ALA A 94 -1.44 5.85 12.37
CA ALA A 94 -2.54 4.87 12.40
C ALA A 94 -3.81 5.45 11.75
N SER A 95 -4.22 6.67 12.13
CA SER A 95 -5.41 7.33 11.54
C SER A 95 -5.31 7.47 10.02
N LEU A 96 -4.14 7.84 9.49
CA LEU A 96 -3.95 7.97 8.03
C LEU A 96 -4.03 6.63 7.32
N ILE A 97 -3.45 5.59 7.92
CA ILE A 97 -3.45 4.24 7.35
C ILE A 97 -4.85 3.62 7.42
N ASP A 98 -5.57 3.80 8.52
CA ASP A 98 -6.94 3.30 8.69
C ASP A 98 -7.90 3.95 7.68
N ASP A 99 -7.79 5.25 7.44
CA ASP A 99 -8.56 5.95 6.41
C ASP A 99 -8.24 5.43 5.00
N ASN A 100 -6.97 5.12 4.73
CA ASN A 100 -6.55 4.51 3.46
C ASN A 100 -7.10 3.10 3.30
N ASP A 101 -6.92 2.23 4.29
CA ASP A 101 -7.24 0.80 4.21
C ASP A 101 -8.76 0.53 4.30
N GLY A 102 -9.50 1.43 4.94
CA GLY A 102 -10.94 1.38 5.09
C GLY A 102 -11.68 2.20 4.02
N PRO A 103 -12.10 3.44 4.34
CA PRO A 103 -12.97 4.23 3.46
C PRO A 103 -12.39 4.47 2.07
N PHE A 104 -11.12 4.92 1.99
CA PHE A 104 -10.51 5.21 0.68
C PHE A 104 -10.38 3.96 -0.19
N LYS A 105 -9.96 2.82 0.39
CA LYS A 105 -9.85 1.57 -0.35
C LYS A 105 -11.19 1.07 -0.89
N GLN A 106 -12.27 1.20 -0.12
CA GLN A 106 -13.60 0.84 -0.57
C GLN A 106 -14.05 1.68 -1.79
N LEU A 107 -13.79 2.98 -1.74
CA LEU A 107 -14.10 3.89 -2.84
C LEU A 107 -13.23 3.62 -4.08
N LEU A 108 -11.94 3.37 -3.87
CA LEU A 108 -11.00 2.97 -4.93
C LEU A 108 -11.45 1.70 -5.64
N ASP A 109 -11.92 0.69 -4.91
CA ASP A 109 -12.38 -0.57 -5.51
C ASP A 109 -13.63 -0.36 -6.36
N ARG A 110 -14.60 0.43 -5.89
CA ARG A 110 -15.79 0.78 -6.65
C ARG A 110 -15.47 1.63 -7.89
N TYR A 111 -14.54 2.55 -7.76
CA TYR A 111 -14.06 3.35 -8.89
C TYR A 111 -13.36 2.50 -9.94
N LYS A 112 -12.49 1.58 -9.51
CA LYS A 112 -11.64 0.78 -10.41
C LYS A 112 -12.34 -0.44 -11.00
N TYR A 113 -13.24 -1.07 -10.23
CA TYR A 113 -13.88 -2.34 -10.58
C TYR A 113 -15.41 -2.27 -10.54
N PRO A 114 -16.05 -1.33 -11.25
CA PRO A 114 -17.49 -1.11 -11.14
C PRO A 114 -18.31 -2.38 -11.40
N ALA A 115 -17.86 -3.24 -12.31
CA ALA A 115 -18.56 -4.48 -12.63
C ALA A 115 -18.63 -5.52 -11.48
N ARG A 116 -17.85 -5.33 -10.41
CA ARG A 116 -17.88 -6.22 -9.23
C ARG A 116 -18.91 -5.80 -8.19
N TYR A 117 -19.39 -4.57 -8.28
CA TYR A 117 -20.32 -3.97 -7.33
C TYR A 117 -21.63 -3.69 -8.07
N GLN A 118 -22.59 -4.63 -7.98
CA GLN A 118 -23.89 -4.53 -8.69
C GLN A 118 -24.94 -3.72 -7.91
N ASP A 119 -24.63 -3.32 -6.69
CA ASP A 119 -25.45 -2.55 -5.75
C ASP A 119 -25.35 -1.03 -5.96
N PHE A 120 -25.03 -0.61 -7.20
CA PHE A 120 -25.11 0.79 -7.55
C PHE A 120 -26.55 1.26 -7.45
N ALA A 121 -26.80 2.24 -6.57
CA ALA A 121 -28.07 2.96 -6.64
C ALA A 121 -28.24 3.52 -8.08
N PRO A 122 -29.43 3.43 -8.66
CA PRO A 122 -29.66 3.91 -10.02
C PRO A 122 -29.14 5.35 -10.20
N GLY A 123 -28.27 5.58 -11.19
CA GLY A 123 -27.69 6.89 -11.48
C GLY A 123 -26.34 7.18 -10.81
N ILE A 124 -25.80 6.32 -9.94
CA ILE A 124 -24.45 6.50 -9.36
C ILE A 124 -23.41 5.90 -10.29
N GLY A 125 -22.68 6.77 -11.00
CA GLY A 125 -21.54 6.38 -11.85
C GLY A 125 -20.21 6.33 -11.07
N THR A 126 -19.17 5.81 -11.72
CA THR A 126 -17.81 5.72 -11.17
C THR A 126 -17.24 7.08 -10.74
N ALA A 127 -17.68 8.18 -11.36
CA ALA A 127 -17.30 9.54 -11.01
C ALA A 127 -17.70 9.92 -9.57
N HIS A 128 -18.80 9.38 -9.05
CA HIS A 128 -19.21 9.57 -7.66
C HIS A 128 -18.13 9.04 -6.71
N TYR A 129 -17.73 7.77 -6.87
CA TYR A 129 -16.71 7.15 -6.00
C TYR A 129 -15.35 7.81 -6.11
N ARG A 130 -15.00 8.28 -7.31
CA ARG A 130 -13.81 9.08 -7.55
C ARG A 130 -13.86 10.39 -6.74
N ASN A 131 -14.98 11.10 -6.77
CA ASN A 131 -15.14 12.38 -6.08
C ASN A 131 -15.14 12.20 -4.56
N GLU A 132 -15.81 11.17 -4.04
CA GLU A 132 -15.80 10.83 -2.61
C GLU A 132 -14.39 10.46 -2.14
N ALA A 133 -13.65 9.65 -2.90
CA ALA A 133 -12.25 9.34 -2.63
C ALA A 133 -11.36 10.60 -2.59
N GLY A 134 -11.74 11.62 -3.34
CA GLY A 134 -11.09 12.94 -3.36
C GLY A 134 -11.01 13.62 -1.98
N VAL A 135 -11.90 13.28 -1.04
CA VAL A 135 -11.84 13.81 0.34
C VAL A 135 -10.53 13.39 1.01
N PHE A 136 -10.19 12.11 0.96
CA PHE A 136 -8.94 11.60 1.50
C PHE A 136 -7.72 12.18 0.77
N LEU A 137 -7.76 12.24 -0.56
CA LEU A 137 -6.66 12.80 -1.36
C LEU A 137 -6.42 14.28 -1.06
N ARG A 138 -7.46 15.08 -0.81
CA ARG A 138 -7.31 16.47 -0.37
C ARG A 138 -6.68 16.57 1.01
N ARG A 139 -7.04 15.67 1.96
CA ARG A 139 -6.40 15.61 3.27
C ARG A 139 -4.89 15.35 3.13
N LEU A 140 -4.49 14.39 2.29
CA LEU A 140 -3.07 14.14 1.99
C LEU A 140 -2.41 15.37 1.35
N SER A 141 -3.03 15.96 0.34
CA SER A 141 -2.51 17.15 -0.35
C SER A 141 -2.29 18.34 0.60
N SER A 142 -3.25 18.62 1.49
CA SER A 142 -3.13 19.70 2.48
C SER A 142 -1.98 19.47 3.46
N ARG A 143 -1.67 18.21 3.75
CA ARG A 143 -0.55 17.84 4.60
C ARG A 143 0.78 18.01 3.86
N LEU A 144 0.85 17.52 2.63
CA LEU A 144 2.01 17.60 1.76
C LEU A 144 2.34 19.04 1.30
N ALA A 145 1.39 19.96 1.39
CA ALA A 145 1.65 21.38 1.17
C ALA A 145 2.55 22.02 2.24
N ARG A 146 2.70 21.36 3.41
CA ARG A 146 3.48 21.87 4.55
C ARG A 146 4.79 21.12 4.77
N GLN A 147 4.92 19.93 4.18
CA GLN A 147 6.07 19.05 4.37
C GLN A 147 6.17 18.06 3.22
N PRO A 148 7.39 17.58 2.87
CA PRO A 148 7.59 16.77 1.67
C PRO A 148 7.01 15.35 1.75
N PHE A 149 6.81 14.80 2.97
CA PHE A 149 6.22 13.48 3.21
C PHE A 149 5.12 13.56 4.26
N LEU A 150 4.31 12.49 4.37
CA LEU A 150 3.11 12.49 5.21
C LEU A 150 3.39 12.76 6.69
N MET A 151 4.54 12.39 7.21
CA MET A 151 4.89 12.54 8.63
C MET A 151 6.10 13.42 8.88
N GLY A 152 6.59 14.18 7.89
CA GLY A 152 7.70 15.10 8.08
C GLY A 152 8.63 15.25 6.89
N ALA A 153 9.94 15.37 7.18
CA ALA A 153 10.96 15.70 6.17
C ALA A 153 11.48 14.48 5.39
N ALA A 154 11.21 13.25 5.85
CA ALA A 154 11.68 12.01 5.24
C ALA A 154 10.52 11.03 5.04
N THR A 155 10.70 10.09 4.11
CA THR A 155 9.78 8.95 3.91
C THR A 155 9.64 8.16 5.20
N SER A 156 8.41 7.77 5.51
CA SER A 156 8.05 7.03 6.72
C SER A 156 7.08 5.89 6.42
N LEU A 157 6.76 5.10 7.44
CA LEU A 157 5.81 3.98 7.31
C LEU A 157 4.48 4.40 6.65
N PRO A 158 3.79 5.50 7.04
CA PRO A 158 2.58 5.94 6.37
C PRO A 158 2.76 6.26 4.89
N ASP A 159 3.87 6.85 4.48
CA ASP A 159 4.13 7.09 3.07
C ASP A 159 4.17 5.77 2.29
N ALA A 160 4.99 4.83 2.75
CA ALA A 160 5.14 3.52 2.11
C ALA A 160 3.86 2.69 2.15
N ALA A 161 3.04 2.84 3.21
CA ALA A 161 1.77 2.15 3.37
C ALA A 161 0.68 2.67 2.42
N ILE A 162 0.66 3.97 2.15
CA ILE A 162 -0.46 4.67 1.48
C ILE A 162 -0.22 4.86 -0.01
N PHE A 163 1.00 5.26 -0.43
CA PHE A 163 1.22 5.64 -1.83
C PHE A 163 0.91 4.53 -2.86
N PRO A 164 1.04 3.23 -2.58
CA PRO A 164 0.66 2.21 -3.55
C PRO A 164 -0.84 2.22 -3.90
N PHE A 165 -1.69 2.65 -2.97
CA PHE A 165 -3.12 2.79 -3.17
C PHE A 165 -3.45 4.07 -3.94
N VAL A 166 -2.83 5.20 -3.58
CA VAL A 166 -2.94 6.46 -4.33
C VAL A 166 -2.45 6.27 -5.77
N ARG A 167 -1.33 5.56 -5.96
CA ARG A 167 -0.85 5.17 -7.29
C ARG A 167 -1.89 4.33 -8.05
N GLN A 168 -2.51 3.35 -7.39
CA GLN A 168 -3.54 2.53 -8.02
C GLN A 168 -4.76 3.35 -8.41
N PHE A 169 -5.15 4.32 -7.58
CA PHE A 169 -6.24 5.26 -7.86
C PHE A 169 -5.90 6.16 -9.06
N ALA A 170 -4.73 6.77 -9.06
CA ALA A 170 -4.26 7.63 -10.13
C ALA A 170 -4.25 6.92 -11.50
N GLN A 171 -3.92 5.63 -11.50
CA GLN A 171 -3.83 4.83 -12.73
C GLN A 171 -5.18 4.37 -13.30
N VAL A 172 -6.31 4.62 -12.64
CA VAL A 172 -7.65 4.38 -13.21
C VAL A 172 -7.94 5.38 -14.33
N ASP A 173 -7.63 6.66 -14.10
CA ASP A 173 -7.67 7.74 -15.08
C ASP A 173 -6.53 8.72 -14.78
N LYS A 174 -5.35 8.43 -15.34
CA LYS A 174 -4.13 9.22 -15.09
C LYS A 174 -4.28 10.66 -15.54
N ALA A 175 -4.89 10.88 -16.70
CA ALA A 175 -5.06 12.22 -17.26
C ALA A 175 -5.98 13.10 -16.39
N TRP A 176 -7.03 12.50 -15.82
CA TRP A 176 -7.90 13.20 -14.87
C TRP A 176 -7.14 13.48 -13.56
N PHE A 177 -6.43 12.48 -13.03
CA PHE A 177 -5.71 12.61 -11.77
C PHE A 177 -4.67 13.74 -11.83
N ASP A 178 -3.91 13.82 -12.91
CA ASP A 178 -2.88 14.82 -13.09
C ASP A 178 -3.46 16.24 -13.10
N ARG A 179 -4.59 16.44 -13.81
CA ARG A 179 -5.27 17.74 -13.83
C ARG A 179 -5.94 18.10 -12.49
N ALA A 180 -6.50 17.12 -11.79
CA ALA A 180 -7.27 17.35 -10.55
C ALA A 180 -6.38 17.52 -9.32
N HIS A 181 -5.16 17.01 -9.35
CA HIS A 181 -4.24 16.93 -8.20
C HIS A 181 -2.86 17.52 -8.54
N GLU A 182 -2.80 18.54 -9.42
CA GLU A 182 -1.57 19.29 -9.62
C GLU A 182 -1.02 19.82 -8.28
N GLY A 183 0.31 19.70 -8.08
CA GLY A 183 0.99 20.22 -6.89
C GLY A 183 1.47 19.13 -5.92
N PRO A 184 1.37 19.36 -4.59
CA PRO A 184 2.08 18.55 -3.58
C PRO A 184 1.77 17.05 -3.63
N LEU A 185 0.52 16.66 -3.86
CA LEU A 185 0.13 15.23 -3.91
C LEU A 185 0.75 14.53 -5.12
N ALA A 186 0.73 15.16 -6.30
CA ALA A 186 1.34 14.59 -7.50
C ALA A 186 2.86 14.49 -7.34
N GLN A 187 3.51 15.55 -6.83
CA GLN A 187 4.95 15.56 -6.60
C GLN A 187 5.39 14.46 -5.62
N TRP A 188 4.67 14.28 -4.51
CA TRP A 188 4.91 13.20 -3.56
C TRP A 188 4.73 11.82 -4.19
N LEU A 189 3.67 11.62 -4.96
CA LEU A 189 3.42 10.36 -5.64
C LEU A 189 4.51 10.05 -6.67
N ASP A 190 4.90 11.04 -7.48
CA ASP A 190 5.92 10.87 -8.51
C ASP A 190 7.30 10.61 -7.90
N ALA A 191 7.65 11.29 -6.81
CA ALA A 191 8.88 11.06 -6.07
C ALA A 191 8.97 9.62 -5.54
N LEU A 192 7.89 9.10 -4.94
CA LEU A 192 7.85 7.73 -4.41
C LEU A 192 7.84 6.67 -5.52
N VAL A 193 7.09 6.90 -6.60
CA VAL A 193 7.04 5.99 -7.76
C VAL A 193 8.36 5.99 -8.53
N GLY A 194 9.06 7.11 -8.58
CA GLY A 194 10.39 7.24 -9.17
C GLY A 194 11.54 6.76 -8.27
N SER A 195 11.26 6.45 -7.01
CA SER A 195 12.31 6.08 -6.05
C SER A 195 13.01 4.77 -6.44
N PRO A 196 14.33 4.65 -6.19
CA PRO A 196 15.06 3.41 -6.44
C PRO A 196 14.46 2.19 -5.75
N ILE A 197 13.90 2.37 -4.54
CA ILE A 197 13.25 1.32 -3.75
C ILE A 197 12.00 0.81 -4.47
N PHE A 198 11.14 1.73 -4.92
CA PHE A 198 9.92 1.32 -5.64
C PHE A 198 10.25 0.66 -6.98
N VAL A 199 11.20 1.22 -7.73
CA VAL A 199 11.66 0.62 -8.99
C VAL A 199 12.18 -0.81 -8.75
N ALA A 200 12.94 -1.04 -7.67
CA ALA A 200 13.48 -2.35 -7.33
C ALA A 200 12.36 -3.37 -7.01
N VAL A 201 11.37 -3.01 -6.18
CA VAL A 201 10.27 -3.93 -5.83
C VAL A 201 9.32 -4.21 -7.00
N MET A 202 9.35 -3.39 -8.05
CA MET A 202 8.54 -3.57 -9.25
C MET A 202 9.23 -4.36 -10.37
N ARG A 203 10.51 -4.69 -10.22
CA ARG A 203 11.22 -5.59 -11.16
C ARG A 203 10.59 -6.99 -11.17
N LYS A 204 10.76 -7.68 -12.34
CA LYS A 204 10.39 -9.10 -12.48
C LYS A 204 11.46 -9.99 -11.88
#